data_54b5ece019bb4d0732dd8ee3c28a9c1d
#
_entry.id   54b5ece019bb4d0732dd8ee3c28a9c1d
#
_cell.length_a   1.000
_cell.length_b   1.000
_cell.length_c   1.000
_cell.angle_alpha   90.00
_cell.angle_beta   90.00
_cell.angle_gamma   90.00
#
_symmetry.space_group_name_H-M   'P 1'
#
loop_
_entity.id
_entity.type
_entity.pdbx_description
1 polymer ?
#
loop_
_entity_poly.entity_id
_entity_poly.type
_entity_poly.pdbx_seq_one_letter_code
_entity_poly.pdbx_strand_id
1 'polypeptide(L)'
;VIEASLRLPRGAFTLDVSLTLPARGVSALFGPSGCGKTTLLRCLAGLEHAPGGRVVVDGEVWQDDANRVFVPTHRRAVGVVFQEASLFEHLDVRANVEFGWKRLLPAERRVSIAEAVAWTGIESLLQRTTLGLSGGERQRVAIARALAVSPRMLLMDEPLAALDAARKAEILPAIERLNALSGITIVYVSHAIAEVARLADHVVLMEAGQAVASGPVAELLSRLDLPLPPGEDAGVVLQGQIGALDAEWQLARLDAPGASFWTRDPALPLG
;
A
#
# COMPACT_ATOMS: atom_id res chain seq x y z
N VAL A 1 1.68 14.85 -5.44
CA VAL A 1 0.43 14.44 -6.13
C VAL A 1 0.80 13.48 -7.24
N ILE A 2 0.03 12.37 -7.36
CA ILE A 2 0.14 11.44 -8.49
C ILE A 2 -1.05 11.69 -9.41
N GLU A 3 -0.79 12.00 -10.66
CA GLU A 3 -1.81 12.14 -11.71
C GLU A 3 -1.61 11.04 -12.74
N ALA A 4 -2.65 10.29 -13.05
CA ALA A 4 -2.61 9.25 -14.07
C ALA A 4 -3.84 9.29 -14.95
N SER A 5 -3.62 9.31 -16.26
CA SER A 5 -4.65 9.12 -17.29
C SER A 5 -4.17 8.02 -18.22
N LEU A 6 -4.79 6.85 -18.15
CA LEU A 6 -4.29 5.63 -18.74
C LEU A 6 -5.42 4.87 -19.40
N ARG A 7 -5.20 4.45 -20.64
CA ARG A 7 -6.09 3.52 -21.35
C ARG A 7 -5.29 2.37 -21.92
N LEU A 8 -5.60 1.16 -21.46
CA LEU A 8 -4.88 -0.04 -21.85
C LEU A 8 -5.82 -1.20 -22.14
N PRO A 9 -6.07 -1.50 -23.44
CA PRO A 9 -6.86 -2.66 -23.82
C PRO A 9 -6.06 -3.96 -23.64
N ARG A 10 -6.72 -5.00 -23.08
CA ARG A 10 -6.18 -6.34 -22.90
C ARG A 10 -7.25 -7.39 -23.24
N GLY A 11 -7.33 -7.79 -24.49
CA GLY A 11 -8.37 -8.70 -24.95
C GLY A 11 -9.78 -8.13 -24.72
N ALA A 12 -10.60 -8.82 -23.94
CA ALA A 12 -11.95 -8.36 -23.59
C ALA A 12 -11.98 -7.32 -22.45
N PHE A 13 -10.85 -7.09 -21.77
CA PHE A 13 -10.71 -6.12 -20.68
C PHE A 13 -10.04 -4.84 -21.17
N THR A 14 -10.47 -3.70 -20.66
CA THR A 14 -9.79 -2.40 -20.89
C THR A 14 -9.65 -1.67 -19.55
N LEU A 15 -8.41 -1.36 -19.17
CA LEU A 15 -8.16 -0.39 -18.14
C LEU A 15 -8.40 1.00 -18.75
N ASP A 16 -9.29 1.81 -18.17
CA ASP A 16 -9.57 3.17 -18.59
C ASP A 16 -9.79 4.03 -17.35
N VAL A 17 -8.72 4.68 -16.89
CA VAL A 17 -8.71 5.41 -15.62
C VAL A 17 -8.14 6.81 -15.80
N SER A 18 -8.78 7.78 -15.15
CA SER A 18 -8.24 9.11 -14.91
C SER A 18 -8.38 9.40 -13.43
N LEU A 19 -7.24 9.57 -12.72
CA LEU A 19 -7.24 9.70 -11.26
C LEU A 19 -6.12 10.63 -10.79
N THR A 20 -6.37 11.19 -9.62
CA THR A 20 -5.41 12.00 -8.87
C THR A 20 -5.32 11.44 -7.45
N LEU A 21 -4.10 11.09 -7.01
CA LEU A 21 -3.86 10.59 -5.65
C LEU A 21 -3.08 11.64 -4.84
N PRO A 22 -3.31 11.71 -3.52
CA PRO A 22 -2.53 12.56 -2.61
C PRO A 22 -1.03 12.29 -2.69
N ALA A 23 -0.23 13.34 -2.45
CA ALA A 23 1.23 13.27 -2.43
C ALA A 23 1.81 12.56 -1.21
N ARG A 24 0.99 12.28 -0.20
CA ARG A 24 1.40 11.66 1.06
C ARG A 24 0.31 10.73 1.56
N GLY A 25 0.70 9.86 2.47
CA GLY A 25 -0.21 8.90 3.06
C GLY A 25 -0.40 7.65 2.21
N VAL A 26 -1.40 6.86 2.57
CA VAL A 26 -1.74 5.61 1.90
C VAL A 26 -2.97 5.82 1.03
N SER A 27 -2.81 5.66 -0.28
CA SER A 27 -3.91 5.60 -1.24
C SER A 27 -4.20 4.15 -1.59
N ALA A 28 -5.36 3.63 -1.20
CA ALA A 28 -5.76 2.26 -1.51
C ALA A 28 -6.46 2.18 -2.87
N LEU A 29 -6.06 1.22 -3.68
CA LEU A 29 -6.81 0.77 -4.85
C LEU A 29 -7.65 -0.43 -4.42
N PHE A 30 -8.95 -0.26 -4.33
CA PHE A 30 -9.88 -1.24 -3.79
C PHE A 30 -10.89 -1.67 -4.85
N GLY A 31 -11.31 -2.94 -4.84
CA GLY A 31 -12.30 -3.49 -5.76
C GLY A 31 -12.13 -4.98 -5.97
N PRO A 32 -13.06 -5.64 -6.71
CA PRO A 32 -13.04 -7.07 -6.93
C PRO A 32 -11.78 -7.55 -7.65
N SER A 33 -11.48 -8.84 -7.54
CA SER A 33 -10.38 -9.46 -8.29
C SER A 33 -10.60 -9.31 -9.80
N GLY A 34 -9.53 -9.01 -10.52
CA GLY A 34 -9.60 -8.83 -11.98
C GLY A 34 -10.09 -7.45 -12.45
N CYS A 35 -10.47 -6.51 -11.57
CA CYS A 35 -10.93 -5.18 -11.98
C CYS A 35 -9.82 -4.22 -12.48
N GLY A 36 -8.55 -4.64 -12.49
CA GLY A 36 -7.45 -3.86 -13.09
C GLY A 36 -6.50 -3.18 -12.12
N LYS A 37 -6.60 -3.38 -10.79
CA LYS A 37 -5.73 -2.78 -9.76
C LYS A 37 -4.24 -3.02 -10.02
N THR A 38 -3.86 -4.29 -10.17
CA THR A 38 -2.49 -4.70 -10.50
C THR A 38 -2.00 -4.09 -11.82
N THR A 39 -2.86 -4.03 -12.84
CA THR A 39 -2.52 -3.42 -14.13
C THR A 39 -2.24 -1.93 -13.97
N LEU A 40 -3.07 -1.20 -13.24
CA LEU A 40 -2.85 0.21 -12.92
C LEU A 40 -1.53 0.41 -12.15
N LEU A 41 -1.29 -0.40 -11.11
CA LEU A 41 -0.05 -0.35 -10.34
C LEU A 41 1.18 -0.59 -11.23
N ARG A 42 1.13 -1.58 -12.15
CA ARG A 42 2.20 -1.86 -13.10
C ARG A 42 2.47 -0.72 -14.08
N CYS A 43 1.42 -0.01 -14.52
CA CYS A 43 1.57 1.21 -15.35
C CYS A 43 2.25 2.33 -14.55
N LEU A 44 1.85 2.57 -13.29
CA LEU A 44 2.50 3.54 -12.41
C LEU A 44 3.97 3.19 -12.16
N ALA A 45 4.29 1.92 -12.02
CA ALA A 45 5.66 1.43 -11.88
C ALA A 45 6.49 1.58 -13.17
N GLY A 46 5.87 1.72 -14.34
CA GLY A 46 6.53 1.65 -15.64
C GLY A 46 6.94 0.23 -16.06
N LEU A 47 6.35 -0.78 -15.40
CA LEU A 47 6.45 -2.19 -15.77
C LEU A 47 5.56 -2.52 -16.96
N GLU A 48 4.60 -1.64 -17.23
CA GLU A 48 3.66 -1.74 -18.33
C GLU A 48 3.46 -0.36 -18.96
N HIS A 49 3.43 -0.31 -20.28
CA HIS A 49 3.21 0.89 -21.05
C HIS A 49 1.75 0.94 -21.52
N ALA A 50 1.03 1.99 -21.16
CA ALA A 50 -0.32 2.25 -21.66
C ALA A 50 -0.24 3.26 -22.82
N PRO A 51 -0.48 2.83 -24.07
CA PRO A 51 -0.37 3.71 -25.23
C PRO A 51 -1.31 4.93 -25.13
N GLY A 52 -0.77 6.13 -25.40
CA GLY A 52 -1.50 7.39 -25.25
C GLY A 52 -1.65 7.85 -23.80
N GLY A 53 -1.04 7.14 -22.85
CA GLY A 53 -1.17 7.43 -21.42
C GLY A 53 -0.29 8.59 -20.95
N ARG A 54 -0.69 9.14 -19.80
CA ARG A 54 0.06 10.16 -19.07
C ARG A 54 0.14 9.81 -17.59
N VAL A 55 1.35 9.85 -17.02
CA VAL A 55 1.62 9.65 -15.59
C VAL A 55 2.57 10.74 -15.12
N VAL A 56 2.16 11.48 -14.09
CA VAL A 56 2.95 12.52 -13.45
C VAL A 56 3.01 12.25 -11.95
N VAL A 57 4.19 12.31 -11.37
CA VAL A 57 4.40 12.09 -9.94
C VAL A 57 5.18 13.29 -9.39
N ASP A 58 4.57 14.05 -8.49
CA ASP A 58 5.11 15.27 -7.89
C ASP A 58 5.68 16.26 -8.93
N GLY A 59 4.94 16.43 -10.04
CA GLY A 59 5.32 17.32 -11.15
C GLY A 59 6.34 16.72 -12.13
N GLU A 60 6.92 15.56 -11.83
CA GLU A 60 7.81 14.85 -12.74
C GLU A 60 7.01 13.95 -13.69
N VAL A 61 7.21 14.12 -14.98
CA VAL A 61 6.52 13.32 -16.02
C VAL A 61 7.22 11.98 -16.16
N TRP A 62 6.53 10.88 -15.81
CA TRP A 62 7.05 9.52 -15.98
C TRP A 62 6.56 8.84 -17.25
N GLN A 63 5.39 9.23 -17.73
CA GLN A 63 4.88 8.86 -19.05
C GLN A 63 4.09 10.03 -19.62
N ASP A 64 4.31 10.35 -20.89
CA ASP A 64 3.52 11.28 -21.69
C ASP A 64 3.75 10.95 -23.16
N ASP A 65 2.90 10.13 -23.72
CA ASP A 65 3.05 9.61 -25.06
C ASP A 65 2.86 10.71 -26.12
N ALA A 66 2.07 11.76 -25.83
CA ALA A 66 1.92 12.90 -26.72
C ALA A 66 3.25 13.63 -26.91
N ASN A 67 4.07 13.67 -25.86
CA ASN A 67 5.42 14.27 -25.87
C ASN A 67 6.54 13.24 -26.03
N ARG A 68 6.23 11.96 -26.30
CA ARG A 68 7.18 10.84 -26.44
C ARG A 68 8.07 10.63 -25.22
N VAL A 69 7.52 10.83 -24.03
CA VAL A 69 8.21 10.60 -22.76
C VAL A 69 7.79 9.27 -22.18
N PHE A 70 8.74 8.39 -21.92
CA PHE A 70 8.54 7.18 -21.13
C PHE A 70 9.78 6.91 -20.28
N VAL A 71 9.66 7.12 -18.97
CA VAL A 71 10.71 6.82 -18.00
C VAL A 71 10.64 5.33 -17.64
N PRO A 72 11.67 4.54 -17.94
CA PRO A 72 11.66 3.11 -17.60
C PRO A 72 11.72 2.91 -16.08
N THR A 73 11.18 1.79 -15.58
CA THR A 73 11.02 1.47 -14.15
C THR A 73 12.28 1.73 -13.32
N HIS A 74 13.45 1.32 -13.81
CA HIS A 74 14.72 1.47 -13.09
C HIS A 74 15.21 2.92 -12.95
N ARG A 75 14.57 3.88 -13.63
CA ARG A 75 14.81 5.33 -13.51
C ARG A 75 13.70 6.04 -12.76
N ARG A 76 12.59 5.36 -12.45
CA ARG A 76 11.54 5.91 -11.60
C ARG A 76 11.95 5.77 -10.14
N ALA A 77 11.74 6.80 -9.35
CA ALA A 77 11.97 6.74 -7.90
C ALA A 77 10.83 5.95 -7.21
N VAL A 78 10.70 4.64 -7.52
CA VAL A 78 9.62 3.78 -7.07
C VAL A 78 10.17 2.51 -6.44
N GLY A 79 9.58 2.10 -5.31
CA GLY A 79 9.72 0.77 -4.73
C GLY A 79 8.48 -0.06 -5.05
N VAL A 80 8.65 -1.33 -5.41
CA VAL A 80 7.52 -2.22 -5.71
C VAL A 80 7.60 -3.45 -4.82
N VAL A 81 6.48 -3.74 -4.15
CA VAL A 81 6.28 -4.95 -3.36
C VAL A 81 5.17 -5.74 -4.04
N PHE A 82 5.51 -6.92 -4.54
CA PHE A 82 4.56 -7.82 -5.20
C PHE A 82 3.83 -8.70 -4.19
N GLN A 83 2.74 -9.30 -4.61
CA GLN A 83 1.96 -10.26 -3.83
C GLN A 83 2.85 -11.41 -3.31
N GLU A 84 3.69 -11.96 -4.17
CA GLU A 84 4.78 -12.83 -3.76
C GLU A 84 6.00 -11.96 -3.44
N ALA A 85 6.63 -12.18 -2.30
CA ALA A 85 7.76 -11.37 -1.84
C ALA A 85 8.94 -11.32 -2.82
N SER A 86 9.05 -12.32 -3.72
CA SER A 86 10.04 -12.42 -4.81
C SER A 86 11.46 -12.05 -4.36
N LEU A 87 11.90 -12.61 -3.21
CA LEU A 87 13.24 -12.41 -2.69
C LEU A 87 14.27 -13.17 -3.54
N PHE A 88 15.49 -12.65 -3.59
CA PHE A 88 16.62 -13.35 -4.21
C PHE A 88 17.06 -14.52 -3.31
N GLU A 89 16.75 -15.74 -3.71
CA GLU A 89 16.97 -16.95 -2.90
C GLU A 89 18.45 -17.24 -2.64
N HIS A 90 19.33 -16.84 -3.56
CA HIS A 90 20.79 -16.98 -3.46
C HIS A 90 21.44 -15.94 -2.54
N LEU A 91 20.68 -15.00 -1.98
CA LEU A 91 21.15 -13.96 -1.07
C LEU A 91 20.53 -14.15 0.31
N ASP A 92 21.28 -13.79 1.36
CA ASP A 92 20.70 -13.63 2.69
C ASP A 92 19.78 -12.39 2.79
N VAL A 93 19.15 -12.20 3.93
CA VAL A 93 18.23 -11.07 4.16
C VAL A 93 18.95 -9.74 4.01
N ARG A 94 20.13 -9.57 4.60
CA ARG A 94 20.93 -8.36 4.50
C ARG A 94 21.26 -8.02 3.04
N ALA A 95 21.76 -8.97 2.29
CA ALA A 95 22.12 -8.78 0.89
C ALA A 95 20.89 -8.49 0.01
N ASN A 96 19.73 -9.07 0.32
CA ASN A 96 18.46 -8.70 -0.34
C ASN A 96 18.12 -7.22 -0.13
N VAL A 97 18.14 -6.73 1.11
CA VAL A 97 17.84 -5.33 1.43
C VAL A 97 18.85 -4.39 0.78
N GLU A 98 20.13 -4.71 0.85
CA GLU A 98 21.22 -3.89 0.31
C GLU A 98 21.30 -3.92 -1.23
N PHE A 99 20.62 -4.85 -1.90
CA PHE A 99 20.81 -5.12 -3.33
C PHE A 99 20.58 -3.88 -4.22
N GLY A 100 19.48 -3.19 -4.02
CA GLY A 100 19.19 -1.95 -4.76
C GLY A 100 19.97 -0.76 -4.23
N TRP A 101 20.08 -0.66 -2.90
CA TRP A 101 20.76 0.44 -2.21
C TRP A 101 22.23 0.62 -2.66
N LYS A 102 22.95 -0.48 -2.87
CA LYS A 102 24.35 -0.45 -3.36
C LYS A 102 24.50 0.14 -4.77
N ARG A 103 23.41 0.21 -5.53
CA ARG A 103 23.39 0.76 -6.90
C ARG A 103 23.05 2.24 -6.96
N LEU A 104 22.52 2.78 -5.86
CA LEU A 104 22.23 4.22 -5.76
C LEU A 104 23.49 5.03 -5.57
N LEU A 105 23.54 6.18 -6.22
CA LEU A 105 24.54 7.20 -5.92
C LEU A 105 24.35 7.67 -4.46
N PRO A 106 25.44 8.06 -3.76
CA PRO A 106 25.33 8.53 -2.36
C PRO A 106 24.29 9.65 -2.17
N ALA A 107 24.17 10.57 -3.12
CA ALA A 107 23.18 11.68 -3.06
C ALA A 107 21.72 11.23 -3.22
N GLU A 108 21.47 10.02 -3.73
CA GLU A 108 20.13 9.45 -3.92
C GLU A 108 19.65 8.67 -2.69
N ARG A 109 20.56 8.34 -1.77
CA ARG A 109 20.29 7.53 -0.58
C ARG A 109 19.61 8.37 0.50
N ARG A 110 18.29 8.51 0.43
CA ARG A 110 17.47 9.23 1.42
C ARG A 110 17.07 8.34 2.59
N VAL A 111 16.88 7.04 2.33
CA VAL A 111 16.59 6.02 3.33
C VAL A 111 17.85 5.21 3.56
N SER A 112 18.31 5.16 4.79
CA SER A 112 19.41 4.29 5.19
C SER A 112 18.95 2.84 5.33
N ILE A 113 19.87 1.89 5.24
CA ILE A 113 19.58 0.47 5.52
C ILE A 113 19.05 0.29 6.94
N ALA A 114 19.62 1.01 7.91
CA ALA A 114 19.18 0.95 9.31
C ALA A 114 17.72 1.38 9.49
N GLU A 115 17.30 2.46 8.83
CA GLU A 115 15.90 2.91 8.85
C GLU A 115 14.97 1.90 8.19
N ALA A 116 15.30 1.40 6.99
CA ALA A 116 14.51 0.40 6.31
C ALA A 116 14.31 -0.86 7.16
N VAL A 117 15.36 -1.31 7.84
CA VAL A 117 15.36 -2.45 8.76
C VAL A 117 14.50 -2.17 9.99
N ALA A 118 14.67 -1.01 10.64
CA ALA A 118 13.94 -0.63 11.85
C ALA A 118 12.43 -0.45 11.58
N TRP A 119 12.06 0.21 10.48
CA TRP A 119 10.64 0.42 10.13
C TRP A 119 9.90 -0.90 9.87
N THR A 120 10.61 -1.92 9.35
CA THR A 120 10.02 -3.23 9.03
C THR A 120 10.21 -4.27 10.13
N GLY A 121 11.03 -4.00 11.17
CA GLY A 121 11.27 -4.88 12.31
C GLY A 121 11.94 -6.20 11.91
N ILE A 122 12.98 -6.14 11.06
CA ILE A 122 13.69 -7.32 10.55
C ILE A 122 15.13 -7.45 11.07
N GLU A 123 15.50 -6.74 12.14
CA GLU A 123 16.86 -6.72 12.71
C GLU A 123 17.38 -8.13 12.98
N SER A 124 16.56 -8.96 13.62
CA SER A 124 16.91 -10.34 14.00
C SER A 124 17.01 -11.30 12.80
N LEU A 125 16.53 -10.87 11.63
CA LEU A 125 16.50 -11.70 10.42
C LEU A 125 17.71 -11.50 9.51
N LEU A 126 18.49 -10.44 9.68
CA LEU A 126 19.50 -9.97 8.73
C LEU A 126 20.52 -11.05 8.31
N GLN A 127 20.85 -11.96 9.20
CA GLN A 127 21.83 -13.04 8.95
C GLN A 127 21.18 -14.36 8.48
N ARG A 128 19.85 -14.37 8.33
CA ARG A 128 19.14 -15.59 7.89
C ARG A 128 19.13 -15.71 6.37
N THR A 129 19.05 -16.93 5.90
CA THR A 129 18.73 -17.23 4.50
C THR A 129 17.24 -17.02 4.24
N THR A 130 16.87 -16.67 3.02
CA THR A 130 15.47 -16.40 2.64
C THR A 130 14.58 -17.64 2.67
N LEU A 131 15.16 -18.84 2.51
CA LEU A 131 14.42 -20.11 2.49
C LEU A 131 13.80 -20.47 3.85
N GLY A 132 14.43 -20.04 4.95
CA GLY A 132 13.96 -20.33 6.31
C GLY A 132 12.97 -19.30 6.87
N LEU A 133 12.52 -18.32 6.08
CA LEU A 133 11.63 -17.28 6.52
C LEU A 133 10.16 -17.71 6.39
N SER A 134 9.34 -17.31 7.38
CA SER A 134 7.88 -17.37 7.26
C SER A 134 7.37 -16.44 6.17
N GLY A 135 6.13 -16.61 5.71
CA GLY A 135 5.51 -15.72 4.72
C GLY A 135 5.53 -14.25 5.15
N GLY A 136 5.20 -13.97 6.43
CA GLY A 136 5.24 -12.62 6.99
C GLY A 136 6.64 -12.02 7.08
N GLU A 137 7.64 -12.83 7.47
CA GLU A 137 9.05 -12.40 7.48
C GLU A 137 9.53 -12.09 6.06
N ARG A 138 9.22 -12.95 5.07
CA ARG A 138 9.55 -12.70 3.66
C ARG A 138 8.94 -11.38 3.17
N GLN A 139 7.69 -11.10 3.53
CA GLN A 139 7.01 -9.88 3.12
C GLN A 139 7.65 -8.63 3.74
N ARG A 140 7.99 -8.66 5.04
CA ARG A 140 8.71 -7.55 5.71
C ARG A 140 10.08 -7.31 5.07
N VAL A 141 10.80 -8.35 4.70
CA VAL A 141 12.09 -8.23 3.97
C VAL A 141 11.88 -7.61 2.58
N ALA A 142 10.82 -8.00 1.86
CA ALA A 142 10.50 -7.41 0.56
C ALA A 142 10.16 -5.91 0.67
N ILE A 143 9.43 -5.52 1.71
CA ILE A 143 9.15 -4.12 2.01
C ILE A 143 10.45 -3.36 2.33
N ALA A 144 11.30 -3.90 3.20
CA ALA A 144 12.61 -3.30 3.52
C ALA A 144 13.48 -3.11 2.27
N ARG A 145 13.53 -4.11 1.39
CA ARG A 145 14.25 -4.03 0.12
C ARG A 145 13.71 -2.93 -0.80
N ALA A 146 12.38 -2.80 -0.86
CA ALA A 146 11.72 -1.77 -1.66
C ALA A 146 11.93 -0.36 -1.08
N LEU A 147 12.06 -0.22 0.23
CA LEU A 147 12.38 1.04 0.92
C LEU A 147 13.84 1.46 0.74
N ALA A 148 14.74 0.49 0.78
CA ALA A 148 16.17 0.74 0.70
C ALA A 148 16.60 1.44 -0.60
N VAL A 149 15.81 1.34 -1.68
CA VAL A 149 16.07 2.11 -2.91
C VAL A 149 15.67 3.58 -2.81
N SER A 150 15.29 4.05 -1.61
CA SER A 150 14.91 5.46 -1.35
C SER A 150 13.81 5.98 -2.28
N PRO A 151 12.68 5.26 -2.39
CA PRO A 151 11.64 5.61 -3.33
C PRO A 151 10.90 6.89 -2.89
N ARG A 152 10.31 7.62 -3.86
CA ARG A 152 9.29 8.66 -3.58
C ARG A 152 7.91 8.05 -3.44
N MET A 153 7.69 6.91 -4.09
CA MET A 153 6.43 6.18 -4.08
C MET A 153 6.67 4.70 -3.86
N LEU A 154 5.94 4.10 -2.92
CA LEU A 154 5.95 2.66 -2.66
C LEU A 154 4.64 2.06 -3.17
N LEU A 155 4.76 1.13 -4.10
CA LEU A 155 3.64 0.41 -4.70
C LEU A 155 3.57 -0.98 -4.08
N MET A 156 2.44 -1.34 -3.48
CA MET A 156 2.20 -2.63 -2.85
C MET A 156 1.03 -3.34 -3.52
N ASP A 157 1.30 -4.45 -4.19
CA ASP A 157 0.29 -5.24 -4.90
C ASP A 157 -0.15 -6.43 -4.05
N GLU A 158 -1.29 -6.30 -3.38
CA GLU A 158 -1.89 -7.31 -2.49
C GLU A 158 -0.86 -7.94 -1.52
N PRO A 159 -0.06 -7.15 -0.78
CA PRO A 159 1.11 -7.65 -0.05
C PRO A 159 0.76 -8.61 1.08
N LEU A 160 -0.50 -8.67 1.51
CA LEU A 160 -0.97 -9.51 2.61
C LEU A 160 -1.92 -10.62 2.18
N ALA A 161 -2.22 -10.77 0.88
CA ALA A 161 -3.26 -11.70 0.40
C ALA A 161 -2.97 -13.18 0.73
N ALA A 162 -1.69 -13.58 0.76
CA ALA A 162 -1.28 -14.96 1.04
C ALA A 162 -1.10 -15.27 2.54
N LEU A 163 -1.48 -14.36 3.44
CA LEU A 163 -1.25 -14.46 4.87
C LEU A 163 -2.54 -14.70 5.64
N ASP A 164 -2.45 -15.52 6.67
CA ASP A 164 -3.52 -15.68 7.67
C ASP A 164 -3.67 -14.44 8.57
N ALA A 165 -4.77 -14.37 9.31
CA ALA A 165 -5.09 -13.21 10.15
C ALA A 165 -4.01 -12.89 11.19
N ALA A 166 -3.38 -13.92 11.80
CA ALA A 166 -2.33 -13.73 12.79
C ALA A 166 -1.10 -13.05 12.17
N ARG A 167 -0.66 -13.51 10.99
CA ARG A 167 0.48 -12.92 10.27
C ARG A 167 0.17 -11.53 9.71
N LYS A 168 -1.08 -11.27 9.28
CA LYS A 168 -1.51 -9.92 8.91
C LYS A 168 -1.38 -8.96 10.08
N ALA A 169 -1.80 -9.37 11.28
CA ALA A 169 -1.68 -8.57 12.50
C ALA A 169 -0.23 -8.21 12.86
N GLU A 170 0.76 -9.04 12.48
CA GLU A 170 2.18 -8.73 12.69
C GLU A 170 2.74 -7.68 11.71
N ILE A 171 2.20 -7.63 10.47
CA ILE A 171 2.76 -6.77 9.41
C ILE A 171 2.06 -5.42 9.36
N LEU A 172 0.75 -5.35 9.60
CA LEU A 172 -0.02 -4.11 9.54
C LEU A 172 0.60 -2.98 10.36
N PRO A 173 1.06 -3.20 11.63
CA PRO A 173 1.73 -2.15 12.39
C PRO A 173 3.05 -1.66 11.77
N ALA A 174 3.74 -2.50 10.98
CA ALA A 174 4.95 -2.07 10.28
C ALA A 174 4.62 -1.14 9.10
N ILE A 175 3.52 -1.41 8.38
CA ILE A 175 3.04 -0.53 7.29
C ILE A 175 2.52 0.81 7.87
N GLU A 176 1.80 0.78 9.00
CA GLU A 176 1.36 1.99 9.70
C GLU A 176 2.55 2.87 10.13
N ARG A 177 3.55 2.27 10.79
CA ARG A 177 4.79 2.98 11.18
C ARG A 177 5.51 3.55 9.97
N LEU A 178 5.58 2.78 8.87
CA LEU A 178 6.19 3.24 7.64
C LEU A 178 5.48 4.49 7.11
N ASN A 179 4.15 4.49 7.03
CA ASN A 179 3.38 5.67 6.63
C ASN A 179 3.68 6.88 7.54
N ALA A 180 3.65 6.67 8.85
CA ALA A 180 3.85 7.76 9.82
C ALA A 180 5.27 8.36 9.79
N LEU A 181 6.30 7.55 9.54
CA LEU A 181 7.71 7.95 9.71
C LEU A 181 8.41 8.31 8.40
N SER A 182 8.05 7.69 7.28
CA SER A 182 8.83 7.82 6.05
C SER A 182 8.47 9.04 5.20
N GLY A 183 7.23 9.54 5.29
CA GLY A 183 6.70 10.55 4.38
C GLY A 183 6.64 10.12 2.91
N ILE A 184 6.83 8.82 2.63
CA ILE A 184 6.77 8.22 1.29
C ILE A 184 5.29 8.03 0.92
N THR A 185 4.90 8.37 -0.30
CA THR A 185 3.56 8.07 -0.80
C THR A 185 3.40 6.57 -1.00
N ILE A 186 2.35 5.97 -0.44
CA ILE A 186 2.07 4.55 -0.57
C ILE A 186 0.83 4.36 -1.44
N VAL A 187 0.93 3.54 -2.48
CA VAL A 187 -0.23 3.02 -3.24
C VAL A 187 -0.39 1.56 -2.86
N TYR A 188 -1.50 1.25 -2.21
CA TYR A 188 -1.77 -0.05 -1.62
C TYR A 188 -2.93 -0.74 -2.34
N VAL A 189 -2.68 -1.86 -2.98
CA VAL A 189 -3.72 -2.67 -3.62
C VAL A 189 -4.22 -3.71 -2.64
N SER A 190 -5.52 -3.75 -2.41
CA SER A 190 -6.18 -4.80 -1.62
C SER A 190 -7.62 -5.02 -2.07
N HIS A 191 -8.14 -6.19 -1.77
CA HIS A 191 -9.57 -6.52 -1.86
C HIS A 191 -10.20 -6.73 -0.48
N ALA A 192 -9.41 -6.60 0.60
CA ALA A 192 -9.86 -6.74 1.99
C ALA A 192 -10.22 -5.36 2.57
N ILE A 193 -11.50 -5.14 2.85
CA ILE A 193 -12.00 -3.86 3.37
C ILE A 193 -11.36 -3.51 4.73
N ALA A 194 -11.10 -4.50 5.59
CA ALA A 194 -10.48 -4.29 6.88
C ALA A 194 -9.05 -3.74 6.78
N GLU A 195 -8.27 -4.18 5.78
CA GLU A 195 -6.93 -3.64 5.52
C GLU A 195 -7.02 -2.19 5.04
N VAL A 196 -7.94 -1.90 4.10
CA VAL A 196 -8.15 -0.57 3.56
C VAL A 196 -8.62 0.40 4.63
N ALA A 197 -9.60 0.00 5.45
CA ALA A 197 -10.13 0.81 6.55
C ALA A 197 -9.06 1.16 7.59
N ARG A 198 -8.11 0.24 7.82
CA ARG A 198 -7.04 0.42 8.80
C ARG A 198 -5.87 1.26 8.30
N LEU A 199 -5.48 1.06 7.04
CA LEU A 199 -4.25 1.62 6.50
C LEU A 199 -4.44 2.88 5.67
N ALA A 200 -5.59 3.02 4.96
CA ALA A 200 -5.74 4.02 3.93
C ALA A 200 -6.23 5.36 4.47
N ASP A 201 -5.63 6.43 3.96
CA ASP A 201 -6.13 7.80 4.09
C ASP A 201 -7.10 8.13 2.95
N HIS A 202 -6.83 7.58 1.77
CA HIS A 202 -7.57 7.80 0.52
C HIS A 202 -7.88 6.48 -0.17
N VAL A 203 -9.05 6.36 -0.78
CA VAL A 203 -9.46 5.15 -1.50
C VAL A 203 -9.87 5.49 -2.92
N VAL A 204 -9.45 4.66 -3.86
CA VAL A 204 -9.98 4.61 -5.23
C VAL A 204 -10.70 3.27 -5.38
N LEU A 205 -12.01 3.33 -5.56
CA LEU A 205 -12.83 2.16 -5.87
C LEU A 205 -12.74 1.87 -7.36
N MET A 206 -12.32 0.66 -7.69
CA MET A 206 -12.16 0.22 -9.07
C MET A 206 -13.15 -0.89 -9.42
N GLU A 207 -13.79 -0.75 -10.58
CA GLU A 207 -14.68 -1.75 -11.15
C GLU A 207 -14.50 -1.82 -12.66
N ALA A 208 -14.41 -3.02 -13.21
CA ALA A 208 -14.35 -3.28 -14.66
C ALA A 208 -13.33 -2.39 -15.43
N GLY A 209 -12.20 -2.09 -14.84
CA GLY A 209 -11.14 -1.29 -15.47
C GLY A 209 -11.26 0.22 -15.26
N GLN A 210 -12.26 0.69 -14.53
CA GLN A 210 -12.52 2.10 -14.28
C GLN A 210 -12.39 2.46 -12.80
N ALA A 211 -12.07 3.71 -12.51
CA ALA A 211 -12.19 4.29 -11.18
C ALA A 211 -13.61 4.85 -11.02
N VAL A 212 -14.45 4.16 -10.25
CA VAL A 212 -15.86 4.52 -10.07
C VAL A 212 -16.10 5.53 -8.95
N ALA A 213 -15.20 5.57 -7.97
CA ALA A 213 -15.22 6.56 -6.90
C ALA A 213 -13.80 6.78 -6.37
N SER A 214 -13.52 7.97 -5.84
CA SER A 214 -12.24 8.32 -5.23
C SER A 214 -12.46 9.37 -4.16
N GLY A 215 -11.86 9.21 -2.98
CA GLY A 215 -12.00 10.14 -1.87
C GLY A 215 -11.40 9.65 -0.56
N PRO A 216 -11.52 10.44 0.53
CA PRO A 216 -11.10 10.02 1.88
C PRO A 216 -11.77 8.70 2.28
N VAL A 217 -11.03 7.83 2.96
CA VAL A 217 -11.51 6.49 3.33
C VAL A 217 -12.80 6.53 4.16
N ALA A 218 -12.87 7.45 5.14
CA ALA A 218 -14.03 7.57 6.02
C ALA A 218 -15.31 7.97 5.27
N GLU A 219 -15.19 8.86 4.29
CA GLU A 219 -16.33 9.31 3.46
C GLU A 219 -16.76 8.21 2.50
N LEU A 220 -15.81 7.56 1.83
CA LEU A 220 -16.11 6.60 0.78
C LEU A 220 -16.68 5.30 1.33
N LEU A 221 -16.15 4.80 2.46
CA LEU A 221 -16.65 3.59 3.08
C LEU A 221 -17.96 3.77 3.86
N SER A 222 -18.39 5.01 4.13
CA SER A 222 -19.72 5.28 4.71
C SER A 222 -20.84 5.37 3.66
N ARG A 223 -20.52 5.39 2.37
CA ARG A 223 -21.50 5.51 1.29
C ARG A 223 -22.16 4.17 0.99
N LEU A 224 -23.50 4.12 1.13
CA LEU A 224 -24.30 2.92 0.88
C LEU A 224 -24.64 2.70 -0.61
N ASP A 225 -24.40 3.70 -1.45
CA ASP A 225 -24.71 3.69 -2.89
C ASP A 225 -23.54 3.13 -3.75
N LEU A 226 -22.40 2.86 -3.13
CA LEU A 226 -21.25 2.33 -3.85
C LEU A 226 -21.30 0.80 -3.92
N PRO A 227 -20.87 0.19 -5.05
CA PRO A 227 -20.78 -1.24 -5.20
C PRO A 227 -19.58 -1.79 -4.43
N LEU A 228 -19.63 -1.74 -3.10
CA LEU A 228 -18.62 -2.41 -2.27
C LEU A 228 -18.75 -3.91 -2.46
N PRO A 229 -17.66 -4.66 -2.66
CA PRO A 229 -17.72 -6.11 -2.82
C PRO A 229 -18.45 -6.73 -1.63
N PRO A 230 -19.44 -7.61 -1.85
CA PRO A 230 -20.05 -8.35 -0.76
C PRO A 230 -18.99 -9.28 -0.15
N GLY A 231 -18.70 -9.12 1.12
CA GLY A 231 -17.75 -9.93 1.88
C GLY A 231 -18.25 -10.17 3.29
N GLU A 232 -17.69 -11.15 3.97
CA GLU A 232 -17.96 -11.43 5.38
C GLU A 232 -17.64 -10.23 6.28
N ASP A 233 -16.83 -9.28 5.78
CA ASP A 233 -16.41 -8.05 6.46
C ASP A 233 -17.17 -6.80 5.98
N ALA A 234 -18.40 -6.95 5.47
CA ALA A 234 -19.22 -5.79 5.15
C ALA A 234 -19.49 -5.00 6.43
N GLY A 235 -18.86 -3.84 6.58
CA GLY A 235 -18.91 -3.00 7.77
C GLY A 235 -18.87 -1.53 7.42
N VAL A 236 -19.26 -0.71 8.37
CA VAL A 236 -19.14 0.76 8.29
C VAL A 236 -17.89 1.15 9.06
N VAL A 237 -17.04 1.98 8.47
CA VAL A 237 -15.91 2.59 9.19
C VAL A 237 -16.45 3.77 9.98
N LEU A 238 -16.34 3.68 11.30
CA LEU A 238 -16.65 4.77 12.20
C LEU A 238 -15.36 5.34 12.79
N GLN A 239 -15.20 6.64 12.66
CA GLN A 239 -14.14 7.35 13.36
C GLN A 239 -14.66 7.81 14.71
N GLY A 240 -13.98 7.44 15.78
CA GLY A 240 -14.35 7.81 17.14
C GLY A 240 -13.14 7.89 18.05
N GLN A 241 -13.37 8.34 19.29
CA GLN A 241 -12.36 8.44 20.32
C GLN A 241 -12.67 7.47 21.46
N ILE A 242 -11.64 6.97 22.15
CA ILE A 242 -11.84 6.17 23.36
C ILE A 242 -12.25 7.11 24.50
N GLY A 243 -13.54 7.11 24.84
CA GLY A 243 -14.09 8.00 25.87
C GLY A 243 -14.02 7.41 27.29
N ALA A 244 -13.96 6.08 27.43
CA ALA A 244 -13.85 5.39 28.71
C ALA A 244 -13.29 3.98 28.54
N LEU A 245 -12.65 3.48 29.62
CA LEU A 245 -12.18 2.09 29.72
C LEU A 245 -12.88 1.41 30.89
N ASP A 246 -13.36 0.18 30.68
CA ASP A 246 -13.86 -0.71 31.73
C ASP A 246 -12.85 -1.85 31.93
N ALA A 247 -12.04 -1.73 32.96
CA ALA A 247 -10.97 -2.68 33.24
C ALA A 247 -11.51 -4.05 33.75
N GLU A 248 -12.72 -4.08 34.35
CA GLU A 248 -13.34 -5.31 34.85
C GLU A 248 -13.77 -6.21 33.69
N TRP A 249 -14.36 -5.61 32.66
CA TRP A 249 -14.88 -6.33 31.50
C TRP A 249 -13.95 -6.28 30.29
N GLN A 250 -12.78 -5.60 30.41
CA GLN A 250 -11.83 -5.38 29.31
C GLN A 250 -12.51 -4.76 28.07
N LEU A 251 -13.35 -3.76 28.31
CA LEU A 251 -14.07 -3.03 27.28
C LEU A 251 -13.58 -1.59 27.19
N ALA A 252 -13.63 -1.03 25.99
CA ALA A 252 -13.45 0.37 25.71
C ALA A 252 -14.74 0.96 25.12
N ARG A 253 -15.14 2.14 25.57
CA ARG A 253 -16.23 2.89 24.96
C ARG A 253 -15.66 3.74 23.83
N LEU A 254 -16.13 3.47 22.62
CA LEU A 254 -15.85 4.27 21.45
C LEU A 254 -16.95 5.32 21.29
N ASP A 255 -16.59 6.59 21.40
CA ASP A 255 -17.50 7.72 21.18
C ASP A 255 -17.32 8.22 19.73
N ALA A 256 -18.34 8.03 18.90
CA ALA A 256 -18.42 8.45 17.51
C ALA A 256 -19.51 9.53 17.31
N PRO A 257 -19.48 10.33 16.24
CA PRO A 257 -20.54 11.30 15.95
C PRO A 257 -21.93 10.63 15.92
N GLY A 258 -22.78 10.97 16.90
CA GLY A 258 -24.14 10.49 16.99
C GLY A 258 -24.35 9.15 17.72
N ALA A 259 -23.29 8.45 18.16
CA ALA A 259 -23.43 7.18 18.87
C ALA A 259 -22.20 6.86 19.72
N SER A 260 -22.42 6.04 20.76
CA SER A 260 -21.35 5.45 21.56
C SER A 260 -21.51 3.94 21.61
N PHE A 261 -20.40 3.22 21.47
CA PHE A 261 -20.38 1.76 21.42
C PHE A 261 -19.35 1.22 22.42
N TRP A 262 -19.67 0.10 23.06
CA TRP A 262 -18.69 -0.66 23.83
C TRP A 262 -18.07 -1.73 22.94
N THR A 263 -16.77 -1.80 22.90
CA THR A 263 -16.01 -2.80 22.16
C THR A 263 -14.94 -3.40 23.08
N ARG A 264 -14.35 -4.51 22.66
CA ARG A 264 -13.19 -5.06 23.37
C ARG A 264 -12.09 -4.01 23.40
N ASP A 265 -11.44 -3.86 24.55
CA ASP A 265 -10.36 -2.88 24.71
C ASP A 265 -9.25 -3.11 23.67
N PRO A 266 -9.04 -2.17 22.75
CA PRO A 266 -7.97 -2.26 21.73
C PRO A 266 -6.59 -1.89 22.26
N ALA A 267 -6.45 -1.63 23.58
CA ALA A 267 -5.24 -1.14 24.23
C ALA A 267 -4.74 0.20 23.66
N LEU A 268 -5.66 1.08 23.24
CA LEU A 268 -5.36 2.42 22.78
C LEU A 268 -5.53 3.43 23.93
N PRO A 269 -4.80 4.56 23.91
CA PRO A 269 -4.96 5.61 24.91
C PRO A 269 -6.34 6.28 24.83
N LEU A 270 -6.78 6.86 25.95
CA LEU A 270 -7.98 7.71 25.99
C LEU A 270 -7.74 9.01 25.19
N GLY A 271 -8.72 9.40 24.38
CA GLY A 271 -8.71 10.66 23.61
C GLY A 271 -8.44 10.53 22.15
#